data_4688d7b08230a05de52a066df73ad040
#
_entry.id   4688d7b08230a05de52a066df73ad040
#
_cell.length_a   1.000
_cell.length_b   1.000
_cell.length_c   1.000
_cell.angle_alpha   90.00
_cell.angle_beta   90.00
_cell.angle_gamma   90.00
#
_symmetry.space_group_name_H-M   'P 1'
#
loop_
_entity.id
_entity.type
_entity.pdbx_description
1 polymer ?
#
loop_
_entity_poly.entity_id
_entity_poly.type
_entity_poly.pdbx_seq_one_letter_code
_entity_poly.pdbx_strand_id
1 'polypeptide(L)'
;MKKFILPVIAAALILTVNVKGVKAAGFDPLYYAQRYQDVANTVGCDEKALYEHYVTIGQKEGRYQNAEEECAATARTIDIQNAKAAGNTEAVDQLLKQQKKAEEAAAANTAGANAPATVNIPVAGSYVDVDIANQTMTLYQNNIPVLVSPCVTGTPKNGRSTPTGVWYVLEKTPGKRLKGPSWDVWVDRWMRFTQDSCGLHDASWRRKFGGNIYLSNGSHGCVNLPKDIAYTLYDLVTVGTPVIVR
;
A
#
# COMPACT_ATOMS: atom_id res chain seq x y z
N MET A 1 29.29 55.11 -3.35
CA MET A 1 29.40 53.71 -2.91
C MET A 1 28.26 52.93 -3.58
N LYS A 2 28.56 52.20 -4.67
CA LYS A 2 27.59 51.37 -5.40
C LYS A 2 27.61 49.99 -4.77
N LYS A 3 26.50 49.55 -4.16
CA LYS A 3 26.35 48.19 -3.63
C LYS A 3 26.04 47.25 -4.81
N PHE A 4 26.99 46.35 -5.10
CA PHE A 4 26.76 45.20 -6.00
C PHE A 4 25.94 44.15 -5.25
N ILE A 5 24.73 43.87 -5.73
CA ILE A 5 23.95 42.73 -5.31
C ILE A 5 24.29 41.59 -6.28
N LEU A 6 24.99 40.59 -5.79
CA LEU A 6 25.17 39.32 -6.52
C LEU A 6 23.84 38.56 -6.56
N PRO A 7 23.44 38.08 -7.73
CA PRO A 7 22.30 37.14 -7.78
C PRO A 7 22.76 35.78 -7.26
N VAL A 8 22.06 35.27 -6.24
CA VAL A 8 22.16 33.88 -5.80
C VAL A 8 21.50 33.02 -6.88
N ILE A 9 22.32 32.36 -7.70
CA ILE A 9 21.87 31.34 -8.63
C ILE A 9 21.60 30.11 -7.75
N ALA A 10 20.33 29.88 -7.44
CA ALA A 10 19.87 28.59 -6.90
C ALA A 10 20.01 27.54 -8.02
N ALA A 11 21.07 26.75 -7.95
CA ALA A 11 21.21 25.57 -8.78
C ALA A 11 20.09 24.58 -8.40
N ALA A 12 19.04 24.54 -9.19
CA ALA A 12 18.05 23.48 -9.11
C ALA A 12 18.77 22.17 -9.47
N LEU A 13 18.96 21.32 -8.46
CA LEU A 13 19.44 19.96 -8.64
C LEU A 13 18.32 19.20 -9.36
N ILE A 14 18.40 19.12 -10.69
CA ILE A 14 17.55 18.23 -11.48
C ILE A 14 18.01 16.80 -11.14
N LEU A 15 17.34 16.17 -10.18
CA LEU A 15 17.40 14.72 -10.02
C LEU A 15 16.75 14.14 -11.27
N THR A 16 17.56 13.79 -12.25
CA THR A 16 17.13 12.90 -13.33
C THR A 16 16.91 11.53 -12.72
N VAL A 17 15.69 11.25 -12.28
CA VAL A 17 15.25 9.90 -11.99
C VAL A 17 15.25 9.17 -13.33
N ASN A 18 16.28 8.37 -13.53
CA ASN A 18 16.42 7.52 -14.71
C ASN A 18 15.42 6.37 -14.56
N VAL A 19 14.17 6.59 -14.96
CA VAL A 19 13.11 5.58 -14.95
C VAL A 19 13.42 4.60 -16.08
N LYS A 20 14.32 3.65 -15.84
CA LYS A 20 14.45 2.46 -16.66
C LYS A 20 13.14 1.70 -16.55
N GLY A 21 12.36 1.74 -17.65
CA GLY A 21 11.28 0.83 -17.97
C GLY A 21 10.47 0.33 -16.79
N VAL A 22 9.65 1.19 -16.19
CA VAL A 22 8.56 0.73 -15.33
C VAL A 22 7.60 0.00 -16.27
N LYS A 23 7.50 -1.34 -16.16
CA LYS A 23 6.31 -2.06 -16.65
C LYS A 23 5.12 -1.27 -16.12
N ALA A 24 4.22 -0.87 -17.01
CA ALA A 24 3.00 -0.20 -16.59
C ALA A 24 2.41 -1.00 -15.43
N ALA A 25 2.29 -0.39 -14.26
CA ALA A 25 1.70 -1.05 -13.10
C ALA A 25 0.32 -1.53 -13.51
N GLY A 26 0.01 -2.80 -13.26
CA GLY A 26 -1.26 -3.40 -13.62
C GLY A 26 -2.41 -2.78 -12.83
N PHE A 27 -3.64 -3.12 -13.21
CA PHE A 27 -4.82 -2.72 -12.46
C PHE A 27 -4.74 -3.25 -11.03
N ASP A 28 -4.95 -2.37 -10.04
CA ASP A 28 -5.03 -2.71 -8.63
C ASP A 28 -6.49 -2.62 -8.17
N PRO A 29 -7.19 -3.75 -8.06
CA PRO A 29 -8.59 -3.77 -7.69
C PRO A 29 -8.83 -3.24 -6.26
N LEU A 30 -7.86 -3.43 -5.35
CA LEU A 30 -7.93 -2.92 -3.99
C LEU A 30 -7.90 -1.39 -3.98
N TYR A 31 -6.88 -0.84 -4.63
CA TYR A 31 -6.78 0.61 -4.80
C TYR A 31 -8.06 1.17 -5.44
N TYR A 32 -8.52 0.54 -6.52
CA TYR A 32 -9.66 1.04 -7.30
C TYR A 32 -10.96 1.04 -6.48
N ALA A 33 -11.25 -0.03 -5.77
CA ALA A 33 -12.43 -0.13 -4.89
C ALA A 33 -12.38 0.89 -3.74
N GLN A 34 -11.22 1.08 -3.14
CA GLN A 34 -11.04 2.03 -2.03
C GLN A 34 -11.11 3.49 -2.50
N ARG A 35 -10.49 3.77 -3.63
CA ARG A 35 -10.41 5.12 -4.17
C ARG A 35 -11.74 5.59 -4.74
N TYR A 36 -12.53 4.66 -5.30
CA TYR A 36 -13.81 4.91 -5.97
C TYR A 36 -14.93 4.10 -5.32
N GLN A 37 -15.35 4.52 -4.13
CA GLN A 37 -16.36 3.82 -3.33
C GLN A 37 -17.74 3.77 -4.01
N ASP A 38 -18.07 4.76 -4.83
CA ASP A 38 -19.25 4.78 -5.68
C ASP A 38 -19.28 3.57 -6.62
N VAL A 39 -18.12 3.19 -7.17
CA VAL A 39 -17.98 2.00 -8.01
C VAL A 39 -18.15 0.74 -7.17
N ALA A 40 -17.41 0.63 -6.07
CA ALA A 40 -17.48 -0.54 -5.20
C ALA A 40 -18.92 -0.79 -4.66
N ASN A 41 -19.65 0.28 -4.36
CA ASN A 41 -21.07 0.19 -3.94
C ASN A 41 -22.01 -0.23 -5.06
N THR A 42 -21.64 0.00 -6.32
CA THR A 42 -22.49 -0.28 -7.49
C THR A 42 -22.21 -1.66 -8.10
N VAL A 43 -20.94 -2.02 -8.31
CA VAL A 43 -20.53 -3.25 -8.99
C VAL A 43 -19.97 -4.29 -8.04
N GLY A 44 -19.82 -3.97 -6.74
CA GLY A 44 -19.18 -4.84 -5.74
C GLY A 44 -17.66 -4.69 -5.73
N CYS A 45 -17.02 -5.56 -4.95
CA CYS A 45 -15.56 -5.59 -4.78
C CYS A 45 -14.90 -6.77 -5.51
N ASP A 46 -15.61 -7.40 -6.44
CA ASP A 46 -15.06 -8.43 -7.30
C ASP A 46 -14.06 -7.82 -8.30
N GLU A 47 -12.86 -8.39 -8.37
CA GLU A 47 -11.77 -7.85 -9.20
C GLU A 47 -12.18 -7.71 -10.67
N LYS A 48 -12.88 -8.72 -11.20
CA LYS A 48 -13.32 -8.71 -12.59
C LYS A 48 -14.32 -7.58 -12.83
N ALA A 49 -15.32 -7.43 -11.94
CA ALA A 49 -16.31 -6.37 -12.05
C ALA A 49 -15.68 -4.97 -11.93
N LEU A 50 -14.72 -4.79 -11.01
CA LEU A 50 -13.96 -3.55 -10.86
C LEU A 50 -13.12 -3.24 -12.10
N TYR A 51 -12.44 -4.25 -12.65
CA TYR A 51 -11.64 -4.09 -13.86
C TYR A 51 -12.52 -3.80 -15.09
N GLU A 52 -13.64 -4.50 -15.27
CA GLU A 52 -14.61 -4.22 -16.34
C GLU A 52 -15.15 -2.79 -16.24
N HIS A 53 -15.48 -2.33 -15.01
CA HIS A 53 -15.87 -0.94 -14.81
C HIS A 53 -14.74 0.02 -15.20
N TYR A 54 -13.50 -0.25 -14.76
CA TYR A 54 -12.36 0.61 -15.08
C TYR A 54 -12.16 0.76 -16.59
N VAL A 55 -12.12 -0.34 -17.34
CA VAL A 55 -11.87 -0.28 -18.80
C VAL A 55 -13.05 0.30 -19.60
N THR A 56 -14.27 0.13 -19.14
CA THR A 56 -15.47 0.57 -19.87
C THR A 56 -15.89 2.00 -19.55
N ILE A 57 -15.75 2.41 -18.30
CA ILE A 57 -16.22 3.68 -17.74
C ILE A 57 -15.08 4.47 -17.12
N GLY A 58 -14.36 3.87 -16.17
CA GLY A 58 -13.40 4.57 -15.31
C GLY A 58 -12.31 5.32 -16.04
N GLN A 59 -11.76 4.76 -17.11
CA GLN A 59 -10.76 5.43 -17.95
C GLN A 59 -11.32 6.70 -18.60
N LYS A 60 -12.56 6.65 -19.09
CA LYS A 60 -13.22 7.81 -19.71
C LYS A 60 -13.52 8.91 -18.70
N GLU A 61 -13.72 8.52 -17.43
CA GLU A 61 -13.93 9.43 -16.31
C GLU A 61 -12.60 9.93 -15.70
N GLY A 62 -11.45 9.52 -16.24
CA GLY A 62 -10.13 9.90 -15.73
C GLY A 62 -9.79 9.26 -14.39
N ARG A 63 -10.36 8.09 -14.07
CA ARG A 63 -10.03 7.33 -12.87
C ARG A 63 -8.72 6.58 -13.06
N TYR A 64 -7.90 6.54 -12.03
CA TYR A 64 -6.61 5.84 -12.04
C TYR A 64 -6.78 4.36 -11.70
N GLN A 65 -6.00 3.50 -12.34
CA GLN A 65 -6.05 2.06 -12.12
C GLN A 65 -5.28 1.60 -10.87
N ASN A 66 -4.37 2.43 -10.37
CA ASN A 66 -3.55 2.15 -9.19
C ASN A 66 -2.97 3.44 -8.59
N ALA A 67 -2.44 3.33 -7.37
CA ALA A 67 -1.88 4.45 -6.63
C ALA A 67 -0.65 5.07 -7.31
N GLU A 68 0.16 4.28 -8.01
CA GLU A 68 1.37 4.76 -8.70
C GLU A 68 1.00 5.69 -9.85
N GLU A 69 -0.03 5.33 -10.63
CA GLU A 69 -0.55 6.17 -11.71
C GLU A 69 -1.11 7.50 -11.18
N GLU A 70 -1.90 7.47 -10.10
CA GLU A 70 -2.43 8.68 -9.46
C GLU A 70 -1.30 9.58 -8.92
N CYS A 71 -0.31 8.99 -8.24
CA CYS A 71 0.86 9.73 -7.74
C CYS A 71 1.64 10.38 -8.88
N ALA A 72 1.87 9.66 -9.97
CA ALA A 72 2.56 10.20 -11.15
C ALA A 72 1.77 11.33 -11.83
N ALA A 73 0.43 11.21 -11.90
CA ALA A 73 -0.43 12.27 -12.44
C ALA A 73 -0.44 13.52 -11.54
N THR A 74 -0.49 13.31 -10.23
CA THR A 74 -0.44 14.40 -9.25
C THR A 74 0.90 15.14 -9.30
N ALA A 75 2.02 14.43 -9.36
CA ALA A 75 3.35 15.02 -9.49
C ALA A 75 3.45 15.89 -10.77
N ARG A 76 2.99 15.38 -11.91
CA ARG A 76 2.94 16.15 -13.17
C ARG A 76 2.09 17.41 -13.04
N THR A 77 0.96 17.35 -12.35
CA THR A 77 0.10 18.51 -12.11
C THR A 77 0.81 19.57 -11.28
N ILE A 78 1.53 19.17 -10.23
CA ILE A 78 2.33 20.05 -9.39
C ILE A 78 3.45 20.72 -10.22
N ASP A 79 4.16 19.94 -11.04
CA ASP A 79 5.22 20.46 -11.91
C ASP A 79 4.70 21.50 -12.90
N ILE A 80 3.52 21.24 -13.51
CA ILE A 80 2.86 22.20 -14.39
C ILE A 80 2.47 23.48 -13.64
N GLN A 81 1.93 23.36 -12.42
CA GLN A 81 1.58 24.52 -11.60
C GLN A 81 2.82 25.34 -11.22
N ASN A 82 3.90 24.68 -10.83
CA ASN A 82 5.16 25.34 -10.50
C ASN A 82 5.76 26.05 -11.72
N ALA A 83 5.74 25.44 -12.91
CA ALA A 83 6.21 26.04 -14.14
C ALA A 83 5.36 27.26 -14.53
N LYS A 84 4.02 27.20 -14.37
CA LYS A 84 3.11 28.34 -14.57
C LYS A 84 3.41 29.48 -13.60
N ALA A 85 3.59 29.19 -12.32
CA ALA A 85 3.92 30.18 -11.29
C ALA A 85 5.26 30.88 -11.56
N ALA A 86 6.22 30.14 -12.13
CA ALA A 86 7.51 30.68 -12.56
C ALA A 86 7.48 31.45 -13.90
N GLY A 87 6.32 31.50 -14.57
CA GLY A 87 6.18 32.14 -15.90
C GLY A 87 6.92 31.42 -17.04
N ASN A 88 7.30 30.15 -16.81
CA ASN A 88 8.06 29.36 -17.79
C ASN A 88 7.11 28.63 -18.76
N THR A 89 6.67 29.33 -19.79
CA THR A 89 5.72 28.84 -20.79
C THR A 89 6.26 27.63 -21.58
N GLU A 90 7.55 27.59 -21.86
CA GLU A 90 8.17 26.48 -22.59
C GLU A 90 8.16 25.18 -21.74
N ALA A 91 8.46 25.28 -20.46
CA ALA A 91 8.36 24.14 -19.55
C ALA A 91 6.92 23.65 -19.40
N VAL A 92 5.95 24.57 -19.35
CA VAL A 92 4.51 24.22 -19.33
C VAL A 92 4.12 23.41 -20.57
N ASP A 93 4.51 23.87 -21.76
CA ASP A 93 4.20 23.18 -23.01
C ASP A 93 4.85 21.79 -23.11
N GLN A 94 6.08 21.65 -22.64
CA GLN A 94 6.76 20.36 -22.58
C GLN A 94 6.06 19.39 -21.63
N LEU A 95 5.69 19.83 -20.42
CA LEU A 95 5.00 19.03 -19.43
C LEU A 95 3.60 18.60 -19.90
N LEU A 96 2.86 19.48 -20.55
CA LEU A 96 1.55 19.15 -21.15
C LEU A 96 1.66 18.12 -22.27
N LYS A 97 2.69 18.21 -23.12
CA LYS A 97 2.97 17.17 -24.15
C LYS A 97 3.30 15.83 -23.52
N GLN A 98 4.09 15.82 -22.44
CA GLN A 98 4.41 14.59 -21.70
C GLN A 98 3.17 13.99 -21.04
N GLN A 99 2.30 14.82 -20.47
CA GLN A 99 1.04 14.37 -19.89
C GLN A 99 0.16 13.68 -20.95
N LYS A 100 -0.06 14.34 -22.08
CA LYS A 100 -0.85 13.78 -23.18
C LYS A 100 -0.29 12.45 -23.69
N LYS A 101 1.04 12.34 -23.85
CA LYS A 101 1.70 11.09 -24.25
C LYS A 101 1.53 9.97 -23.21
N ALA A 102 1.52 10.30 -21.93
CA ALA A 102 1.29 9.33 -20.85
C ALA A 102 -0.16 8.82 -20.84
N GLU A 103 -1.13 9.72 -21.06
CA GLU A 103 -2.55 9.38 -21.19
C GLU A 103 -2.83 8.48 -22.41
N GLU A 104 -2.20 8.77 -23.55
CA GLU A 104 -2.29 7.93 -24.76
C GLU A 104 -1.67 6.55 -24.55
N ALA A 105 -0.54 6.46 -23.85
CA ALA A 105 0.11 5.19 -23.51
C ALA A 105 -0.70 4.34 -22.52
N ALA A 106 -1.35 4.97 -21.55
CA ALA A 106 -2.26 4.28 -20.61
C ALA A 106 -3.48 3.69 -21.35
N ALA A 107 -4.06 4.44 -22.27
CA ALA A 107 -5.19 3.99 -23.10
C ALA A 107 -4.84 2.82 -24.05
N ALA A 108 -3.59 2.75 -24.53
CA ALA A 108 -3.13 1.68 -25.41
C ALA A 108 -2.83 0.34 -24.69
N ASN A 109 -2.61 0.36 -23.37
CA ASN A 109 -2.12 -0.80 -22.62
C ASN A 109 -3.21 -1.74 -22.10
N THR A 110 -4.49 -1.43 -22.33
CA THR A 110 -5.65 -2.17 -21.81
C THR A 110 -6.08 -3.37 -22.64
N ALA A 111 -5.40 -3.68 -23.74
CA ALA A 111 -5.84 -4.72 -24.68
C ALA A 111 -5.31 -6.14 -24.41
N GLY A 112 -4.60 -6.42 -23.31
CA GLY A 112 -3.87 -7.67 -23.19
C GLY A 112 -3.68 -8.32 -21.82
N ALA A 113 -4.45 -8.06 -20.81
CA ALA A 113 -4.25 -8.66 -19.48
C ALA A 113 -5.23 -9.79 -19.15
N ASN A 114 -4.71 -11.01 -19.01
CA ASN A 114 -5.41 -12.17 -18.44
C ASN A 114 -5.57 -11.98 -16.92
N ALA A 115 -6.78 -12.19 -16.40
CA ALA A 115 -7.14 -11.99 -14.99
C ALA A 115 -6.55 -13.07 -14.06
N PRO A 116 -5.94 -12.71 -12.93
CA PRO A 116 -5.61 -13.64 -11.85
C PRO A 116 -6.77 -13.81 -10.84
N ALA A 117 -6.60 -14.76 -9.92
CA ALA A 117 -7.64 -15.28 -9.02
C ALA A 117 -8.20 -14.27 -8.01
N THR A 118 -9.50 -14.36 -7.77
CA THR A 118 -10.36 -13.49 -6.96
C THR A 118 -9.97 -13.36 -5.49
N VAL A 119 -9.74 -12.13 -5.02
CA VAL A 119 -9.72 -11.74 -3.61
C VAL A 119 -10.77 -10.66 -3.39
N ASN A 120 -11.75 -10.94 -2.54
CA ASN A 120 -12.82 -9.98 -2.18
C ASN A 120 -12.26 -8.94 -1.19
N ILE A 121 -12.26 -7.65 -1.55
CA ILE A 121 -11.57 -6.60 -0.80
C ILE A 121 -12.56 -5.63 -0.16
N PRO A 122 -12.46 -5.36 1.15
CA PRO A 122 -13.32 -4.40 1.83
C PRO A 122 -12.82 -2.96 1.68
N VAL A 123 -13.77 -2.05 1.60
CA VAL A 123 -13.58 -0.65 1.31
C VAL A 123 -13.39 0.16 2.59
N ALA A 124 -12.18 0.59 2.88
CA ALA A 124 -11.93 1.76 3.73
C ALA A 124 -10.53 2.29 3.41
N GLY A 125 -10.36 3.60 3.26
CA GLY A 125 -9.09 4.25 2.90
C GLY A 125 -7.92 4.03 3.87
N SER A 126 -8.10 3.17 4.89
CA SER A 126 -7.07 2.79 5.85
C SER A 126 -7.11 1.27 6.07
N TYR A 127 -5.99 0.59 5.87
CA TYR A 127 -5.87 -0.86 6.01
C TYR A 127 -4.44 -1.27 6.31
N VAL A 128 -4.28 -2.47 6.88
CA VAL A 128 -2.99 -3.12 7.09
C VAL A 128 -2.78 -4.14 5.97
N ASP A 129 -1.69 -4.03 5.23
CA ASP A 129 -1.23 -5.03 4.27
C ASP A 129 -0.11 -5.87 4.86
N VAL A 130 -0.21 -7.18 4.78
CA VAL A 130 0.80 -8.15 5.21
C VAL A 130 1.24 -8.97 4.01
N ASP A 131 2.40 -8.63 3.48
CA ASP A 131 3.04 -9.36 2.40
C ASP A 131 3.88 -10.52 2.95
N ILE A 132 3.35 -11.75 2.85
CA ILE A 132 4.04 -12.94 3.34
C ILE A 132 5.31 -13.22 2.54
N ALA A 133 5.31 -13.00 1.24
CA ALA A 133 6.47 -13.30 0.40
C ALA A 133 7.66 -12.38 0.73
N ASN A 134 7.39 -11.11 0.98
CA ASN A 134 8.39 -10.10 1.33
C ASN A 134 8.58 -9.92 2.83
N GLN A 135 7.76 -10.57 3.67
CA GLN A 135 7.76 -10.45 5.13
C GLN A 135 7.71 -8.99 5.58
N THR A 136 6.78 -8.24 5.00
CA THR A 136 6.58 -6.82 5.24
C THR A 136 5.14 -6.57 5.68
N MET A 137 4.97 -5.72 6.68
CA MET A 137 3.69 -5.14 7.09
C MET A 137 3.67 -3.67 6.72
N THR A 138 2.61 -3.22 6.07
CA THR A 138 2.39 -1.81 5.73
C THR A 138 1.02 -1.36 6.22
N LEU A 139 0.97 -0.28 7.01
CA LEU A 139 -0.28 0.42 7.27
C LEU A 139 -0.47 1.52 6.23
N TYR A 140 -1.59 1.46 5.56
CA TYR A 140 -2.06 2.53 4.69
C TYR A 140 -3.12 3.36 5.40
N GLN A 141 -3.04 4.69 5.26
CA GLN A 141 -4.11 5.62 5.62
C GLN A 141 -4.42 6.49 4.40
N ASN A 142 -5.68 6.51 3.99
CA ASN A 142 -6.09 7.17 2.75
C ASN A 142 -5.24 6.72 1.54
N ASN A 143 -4.93 5.42 1.47
CA ASN A 143 -4.07 4.79 0.46
C ASN A 143 -2.61 5.28 0.45
N ILE A 144 -2.18 6.03 1.46
CA ILE A 144 -0.79 6.46 1.63
C ILE A 144 -0.12 5.53 2.65
N PRO A 145 1.04 4.92 2.36
CA PRO A 145 1.77 4.14 3.34
C PRO A 145 2.31 5.05 4.43
N VAL A 146 1.81 4.88 5.66
CA VAL A 146 2.19 5.71 6.81
C VAL A 146 3.09 4.97 7.81
N LEU A 147 3.09 3.64 7.76
CA LEU A 147 3.96 2.80 8.59
C LEU A 147 4.36 1.55 7.80
N VAL A 148 5.65 1.33 7.62
CA VAL A 148 6.21 0.16 6.93
C VAL A 148 7.20 -0.52 7.85
N SER A 149 7.12 -1.83 7.98
CA SER A 149 8.02 -2.60 8.84
C SER A 149 8.23 -4.01 8.33
N PRO A 150 9.44 -4.58 8.48
CA PRO A 150 9.60 -6.01 8.38
C PRO A 150 8.78 -6.70 9.48
N CYS A 151 8.21 -7.87 9.16
CA CYS A 151 7.47 -8.70 10.10
C CYS A 151 7.97 -10.15 10.07
N VAL A 152 7.41 -11.00 10.93
CA VAL A 152 7.58 -12.45 10.83
C VAL A 152 6.20 -13.09 10.93
N THR A 153 5.77 -13.70 9.83
CA THR A 153 4.49 -14.41 9.73
C THR A 153 4.58 -15.86 10.21
N GLY A 154 3.50 -16.59 10.10
CA GLY A 154 3.41 -17.99 10.47
C GLY A 154 4.29 -18.89 9.62
N THR A 155 4.89 -19.91 10.25
CA THR A 155 5.69 -20.93 9.55
C THR A 155 4.77 -21.81 8.70
N PRO A 156 5.01 -21.98 7.38
CA PRO A 156 4.23 -22.88 6.53
C PRO A 156 4.28 -24.34 7.00
N LYS A 157 5.36 -24.72 7.67
CA LYS A 157 5.55 -26.05 8.23
C LYS A 157 4.47 -26.35 9.28
N ASN A 158 3.89 -27.52 9.20
CA ASN A 158 2.85 -28.04 10.11
C ASN A 158 1.55 -27.20 10.11
N GLY A 159 1.18 -26.57 8.96
CA GLY A 159 -0.08 -25.85 8.83
C GLY A 159 -0.15 -24.56 9.66
N ARG A 160 0.98 -23.94 9.97
CA ARG A 160 1.06 -22.72 10.80
C ARG A 160 1.20 -21.42 9.97
N SER A 161 0.91 -21.46 8.69
CA SER A 161 0.91 -20.26 7.85
C SER A 161 -0.05 -19.21 8.41
N THR A 162 0.30 -17.95 8.29
CA THR A 162 -0.68 -16.87 8.47
C THR A 162 -1.75 -17.02 7.38
N PRO A 163 -3.04 -17.07 7.74
CA PRO A 163 -4.10 -17.27 6.75
C PRO A 163 -4.19 -16.06 5.82
N THR A 164 -4.09 -16.32 4.51
CA THR A 164 -4.25 -15.32 3.46
C THR A 164 -5.72 -14.92 3.29
N GLY A 165 -5.95 -13.72 2.79
CA GLY A 165 -7.29 -13.20 2.56
C GLY A 165 -7.48 -11.82 3.16
N VAL A 166 -8.74 -11.41 3.21
CA VAL A 166 -9.14 -10.14 3.78
C VAL A 166 -9.82 -10.38 5.12
N TRP A 167 -9.27 -9.76 6.13
CA TRP A 167 -9.66 -9.87 7.52
C TRP A 167 -9.97 -8.48 8.07
N TYR A 168 -10.38 -8.41 9.34
CA TYR A 168 -10.58 -7.15 10.05
C TYR A 168 -9.99 -7.26 11.44
N VAL A 169 -9.54 -6.16 12.00
CA VAL A 169 -9.20 -6.11 13.42
C VAL A 169 -10.47 -6.36 14.22
N LEU A 170 -10.55 -7.51 14.86
CA LEU A 170 -11.71 -7.95 15.65
C LEU A 170 -11.61 -7.57 17.12
N GLU A 171 -10.38 -7.41 17.62
CA GLU A 171 -10.09 -7.13 19.02
C GLU A 171 -8.78 -6.35 19.13
N LYS A 172 -8.76 -5.36 20.01
CA LYS A 172 -7.55 -4.64 20.43
C LYS A 172 -7.44 -4.72 21.94
N THR A 173 -6.30 -5.23 22.43
CA THR A 173 -6.10 -5.38 23.88
C THR A 173 -4.71 -4.90 24.26
N PRO A 174 -4.57 -3.96 25.22
CA PRO A 174 -3.27 -3.60 25.78
C PRO A 174 -2.85 -4.67 26.79
N GLY A 175 -1.87 -5.48 26.39
CA GLY A 175 -1.39 -6.59 27.21
C GLY A 175 -2.25 -7.85 27.11
N LYS A 176 -1.68 -8.92 26.55
CA LYS A 176 -2.35 -10.22 26.45
C LYS A 176 -1.37 -11.36 26.62
N ARG A 177 -1.80 -12.37 27.36
CA ARG A 177 -1.07 -13.63 27.46
C ARG A 177 -1.55 -14.58 26.38
N LEU A 178 -0.64 -14.95 25.47
CA LEU A 178 -0.89 -15.89 24.39
C LEU A 178 -0.37 -17.27 24.82
N LYS A 179 -1.26 -18.27 24.81
CA LYS A 179 -0.95 -19.64 25.21
C LYS A 179 -1.26 -20.63 24.12
N GLY A 180 -0.40 -21.62 23.97
CA GLY A 180 -0.62 -22.79 23.14
C GLY A 180 0.02 -24.02 23.75
N PRO A 181 -0.04 -25.18 23.08
CA PRO A 181 0.49 -26.44 23.64
C PRO A 181 1.96 -26.42 24.00
N SER A 182 2.77 -25.53 23.35
CA SER A 182 4.24 -25.48 23.53
C SER A 182 4.78 -24.06 23.72
N TRP A 183 3.90 -23.08 23.94
CA TRP A 183 4.33 -21.69 24.20
C TRP A 183 3.39 -21.01 25.18
N ASP A 184 3.94 -20.05 25.93
CA ASP A 184 3.23 -19.19 26.86
C ASP A 184 3.99 -17.87 26.90
N VAL A 185 3.48 -16.84 26.21
CA VAL A 185 4.16 -15.56 26.02
C VAL A 185 3.24 -14.39 26.31
N TRP A 186 3.80 -13.32 26.84
CA TRP A 186 3.12 -12.05 27.01
C TRP A 186 3.41 -11.14 25.82
N VAL A 187 2.39 -10.45 25.31
CA VAL A 187 2.51 -9.39 24.31
C VAL A 187 1.90 -8.10 24.87
N ASP A 188 2.51 -6.97 24.57
CA ASP A 188 2.09 -5.68 25.12
C ASP A 188 0.99 -5.02 24.27
N ARG A 189 0.90 -5.38 23.01
CA ARG A 189 -0.11 -4.90 22.06
C ARG A 189 -0.65 -6.06 21.24
N TRP A 190 -1.94 -6.27 21.32
CA TRP A 190 -2.65 -7.35 20.63
C TRP A 190 -3.75 -6.80 19.73
N MET A 191 -3.72 -7.17 18.45
CA MET A 191 -4.71 -6.82 17.44
C MET A 191 -5.12 -8.10 16.71
N ARG A 192 -6.19 -8.75 17.16
CA ARG A 192 -6.70 -10.01 16.58
C ARG A 192 -7.45 -9.72 15.29
N PHE A 193 -7.18 -10.49 14.24
CA PHE A 193 -7.85 -10.34 12.96
C PHE A 193 -8.53 -11.63 12.44
N THR A 194 -8.31 -12.80 13.05
CA THR A 194 -9.04 -14.03 12.68
C THR A 194 -9.85 -14.54 13.87
N GLN A 195 -10.86 -15.39 13.56
CA GLN A 195 -11.62 -16.08 14.61
C GLN A 195 -10.72 -17.08 15.37
N ASP A 196 -9.79 -17.74 14.66
CA ASP A 196 -8.89 -18.75 15.22
C ASP A 196 -7.67 -18.13 15.94
N SER A 197 -7.81 -16.88 16.39
CA SER A 197 -6.82 -16.20 17.24
C SER A 197 -5.48 -15.87 16.57
N CYS A 198 -5.42 -15.62 15.26
CA CYS A 198 -4.29 -14.93 14.67
C CYS A 198 -4.43 -13.41 14.89
N GLY A 199 -3.31 -12.76 15.19
CA GLY A 199 -3.26 -11.33 15.44
C GLY A 199 -1.92 -10.72 15.04
N LEU A 200 -1.89 -9.38 14.93
CA LEU A 200 -0.66 -8.60 14.88
C LEU A 200 -0.29 -8.23 16.31
N HIS A 201 0.99 -8.39 16.66
CA HIS A 201 1.45 -8.09 18.01
C HIS A 201 2.96 -7.89 18.07
N ASP A 202 3.45 -7.26 19.13
CA ASP A 202 4.87 -7.16 19.42
C ASP A 202 5.47 -8.54 19.74
N ALA A 203 6.72 -8.72 19.35
CA ALA A 203 7.46 -9.94 19.61
C ALA A 203 8.84 -9.60 20.21
N SER A 204 8.83 -9.16 21.48
CA SER A 204 10.02 -8.70 22.21
C SER A 204 11.12 -9.75 22.36
N TRP A 205 10.80 -11.04 22.20
CA TRP A 205 11.76 -12.15 22.16
C TRP A 205 12.53 -12.27 20.84
N ARG A 206 12.15 -11.52 19.79
CA ARG A 206 12.82 -11.50 18.49
C ARG A 206 13.74 -10.30 18.37
N ARG A 207 14.95 -10.54 17.85
CA ARG A 207 15.92 -9.49 17.53
C ARG A 207 15.99 -9.17 16.04
N LYS A 208 15.40 -10.02 15.19
CA LYS A 208 15.40 -9.89 13.74
C LYS A 208 14.01 -10.17 13.19
N PHE A 209 13.65 -9.42 12.16
CA PHE A 209 12.39 -9.54 11.43
C PHE A 209 12.66 -9.55 9.93
N GLY A 210 11.69 -10.02 9.13
CA GLY A 210 11.77 -10.06 7.68
C GLY A 210 12.52 -11.26 7.10
N GLY A 211 12.67 -11.25 5.78
CA GLY A 211 13.40 -12.28 5.03
C GLY A 211 12.83 -13.69 5.19
N ASN A 212 13.70 -14.68 5.19
CA ASN A 212 13.32 -16.10 5.23
C ASN A 212 13.10 -16.66 6.64
N ILE A 213 13.05 -15.82 7.67
CA ILE A 213 12.91 -16.26 9.08
C ILE A 213 11.63 -17.10 9.24
N TYR A 214 10.52 -16.71 8.60
CA TYR A 214 9.23 -17.39 8.73
C TYR A 214 9.25 -18.84 8.23
N LEU A 215 10.15 -19.21 7.33
CA LEU A 215 10.23 -20.57 6.77
C LEU A 215 10.64 -21.62 7.82
N SER A 216 11.45 -21.24 8.80
CA SER A 216 11.98 -22.17 9.82
C SER A 216 11.71 -21.75 11.25
N ASN A 217 11.57 -20.45 11.51
CA ASN A 217 11.37 -19.86 12.84
C ASN A 217 10.26 -18.78 12.80
N GLY A 218 9.19 -19.06 12.10
CA GLY A 218 8.00 -18.21 12.05
C GLY A 218 7.14 -18.33 13.31
N SER A 219 6.00 -17.67 13.29
CA SER A 219 4.98 -17.75 14.32
C SER A 219 4.09 -19.00 14.14
N HIS A 220 3.05 -19.09 14.94
CA HIS A 220 1.98 -20.10 14.81
C HIS A 220 0.76 -19.56 14.04
N GLY A 221 0.95 -18.55 13.18
CA GLY A 221 -0.09 -17.90 12.38
C GLY A 221 -0.20 -16.40 12.61
N CYS A 222 0.27 -15.89 13.76
CA CYS A 222 0.29 -14.45 14.04
C CYS A 222 1.32 -13.71 13.17
N VAL A 223 1.17 -12.40 13.09
CA VAL A 223 2.14 -11.48 12.50
C VAL A 223 2.94 -10.82 13.61
N ASN A 224 4.17 -11.24 13.76
CA ASN A 224 5.10 -10.73 14.76
C ASN A 224 5.76 -9.44 14.26
N LEU A 225 5.70 -8.37 15.05
CA LEU A 225 6.24 -7.05 14.74
C LEU A 225 7.33 -6.64 15.75
N PRO A 226 8.27 -5.77 15.35
CA PRO A 226 9.09 -5.02 16.30
C PRO A 226 8.22 -4.30 17.32
N LYS A 227 8.72 -4.14 18.55
CA LYS A 227 7.92 -3.61 19.66
C LYS A 227 7.38 -2.20 19.40
N ASP A 228 8.24 -1.29 18.96
CA ASP A 228 7.91 0.10 18.62
C ASP A 228 6.87 0.18 17.48
N ILE A 229 7.01 -0.67 16.49
CA ILE A 229 6.09 -0.78 15.36
C ILE A 229 4.71 -1.27 15.81
N ALA A 230 4.66 -2.31 16.65
CA ALA A 230 3.41 -2.83 17.17
C ALA A 230 2.66 -1.80 18.02
N TYR A 231 3.38 -0.98 18.78
CA TYR A 231 2.82 0.14 19.55
C TYR A 231 2.23 1.20 18.63
N THR A 232 3.01 1.68 17.66
CA THR A 232 2.56 2.66 16.68
C THR A 232 1.35 2.15 15.89
N LEU A 233 1.41 0.90 15.39
CA LEU A 233 0.29 0.29 14.67
C LEU A 233 -0.96 0.22 15.55
N TYR A 234 -0.80 -0.22 16.80
CA TYR A 234 -1.89 -0.32 17.75
C TYR A 234 -2.60 1.02 17.97
N ASP A 235 -1.86 2.12 18.05
CA ASP A 235 -2.44 3.45 18.26
C ASP A 235 -3.15 3.98 16.99
N LEU A 236 -2.69 3.57 15.82
CA LEU A 236 -3.21 4.06 14.53
C LEU A 236 -4.41 3.26 13.99
N VAL A 237 -4.57 1.98 14.36
CA VAL A 237 -5.69 1.16 13.88
C VAL A 237 -6.84 1.10 14.88
N THR A 238 -8.04 0.80 14.40
CA THR A 238 -9.24 0.60 15.21
C THR A 238 -9.81 -0.80 14.99
N VAL A 239 -10.71 -1.25 15.87
CA VAL A 239 -11.54 -2.42 15.57
C VAL A 239 -12.34 -2.12 14.30
N GLY A 240 -12.36 -3.08 13.38
CA GLY A 240 -12.93 -2.89 12.04
C GLY A 240 -11.93 -2.46 10.98
N THR A 241 -10.68 -2.07 11.34
CA THR A 241 -9.63 -1.81 10.34
C THR A 241 -9.36 -3.07 9.51
N PRO A 242 -9.42 -3.00 8.16
CA PRO A 242 -9.11 -4.14 7.29
C PRO A 242 -7.64 -4.59 7.46
N VAL A 243 -7.43 -5.91 7.38
CA VAL A 243 -6.11 -6.56 7.38
C VAL A 243 -6.07 -7.49 6.17
N ILE A 244 -5.24 -7.15 5.20
CA ILE A 244 -5.06 -7.92 3.97
C ILE A 244 -3.79 -8.74 4.15
N VAL A 245 -3.91 -10.05 3.99
CA VAL A 245 -2.77 -10.98 4.06
C VAL A 245 -2.62 -11.68 2.72
N ARG A 246 -1.49 -11.51 2.06
CA ARG A 246 -1.22 -12.00 0.70
C ARG A 246 0.19 -12.55 0.52
#